data_4fe407e211df2b93054e1578ddc6bf30
#
_entry.id   4fe407e211df2b93054e1578ddc6bf30
#
_cell.length_a   1.000
_cell.length_b   1.000
_cell.length_c   1.000
_cell.angle_alpha   90.00
_cell.angle_beta   90.00
_cell.angle_gamma   90.00
#
_symmetry.space_group_name_H-M   'P 1'
#
loop_
_entity.id
_entity.type
_entity.pdbx_description
1 polymer ?
#
loop_
_entity_poly.entity_id
_entity_poly.type
_entity_poly.pdbx_seq_one_letter_code
_entity_poly.pdbx_strand_id
1 'polypeptide(L)'
;MIEAAKRETLSVVVPAYNEAATISRILDRIEALRIGLHIELIVVDDGSRDGTAEAVRDWARKAHGGMTVRVISKENGGKGSAVRAGIDASTGEYVIIQDADLEYDPEDYPALLAPMLAGEADVVYGSRVHGPSKRGQAKFFYGGRLVTAVTNLLYGSHLSDEPTCYKLFRGDLLRKIPLTCTGFEFCPEVTAKVLRMGKRIIEVPIHYHPRSIEEGKKIRPMDGFWAIWELLKWRVF
;
A
#
# COMPACT_ATOMS: atom_id res chain seq x y z
N MET A 1 33.07 13.17 18.49
CA MET A 1 32.27 13.13 17.27
C MET A 1 30.90 12.59 17.67
N ILE A 2 29.87 13.41 17.59
CA ILE A 2 28.49 12.95 17.84
C ILE A 2 28.14 12.12 16.61
N GLU A 3 28.01 10.81 16.78
CA GLU A 3 27.51 9.89 15.76
C GLU A 3 26.13 10.41 15.34
N ALA A 4 26.00 10.85 14.08
CA ALA A 4 24.70 11.32 13.59
C ALA A 4 23.71 10.17 13.75
N ALA A 5 22.73 10.32 14.63
CA ALA A 5 21.71 9.31 14.87
C ALA A 5 21.15 8.86 13.50
N LYS A 6 21.27 7.58 13.18
CA LYS A 6 20.77 7.01 11.93
C LYS A 6 19.27 7.33 11.83
N ARG A 7 18.89 8.17 10.88
CA ARG A 7 17.47 8.47 10.66
C ARG A 7 16.76 7.17 10.27
N GLU A 8 15.66 6.88 10.94
CA GLU A 8 14.79 5.78 10.53
C GLU A 8 14.28 6.00 9.10
N THR A 9 14.04 4.93 8.39
CA THR A 9 13.71 4.93 6.97
C THR A 9 12.29 4.42 6.76
N LEU A 10 11.52 5.16 5.96
CA LEU A 10 10.25 4.71 5.41
C LEU A 10 10.47 4.22 3.98
N SER A 11 10.30 2.93 3.73
CA SER A 11 10.23 2.38 2.37
C SER A 11 8.82 2.57 1.83
N VAL A 12 8.70 3.32 0.74
CA VAL A 12 7.46 3.54 0.00
C VAL A 12 7.46 2.64 -1.23
N VAL A 13 6.64 1.60 -1.22
CA VAL A 13 6.50 0.65 -2.32
C VAL A 13 5.38 1.09 -3.25
N VAL A 14 5.72 1.42 -4.50
CA VAL A 14 4.78 1.91 -5.52
C VAL A 14 4.66 0.88 -6.65
N PRO A 15 3.68 -0.05 -6.61
CA PRO A 15 3.39 -0.91 -7.75
C PRO A 15 2.75 -0.08 -8.86
N ALA A 16 3.29 -0.15 -10.07
CA ALA A 16 2.80 0.58 -11.23
C ALA A 16 2.55 -0.35 -12.43
N TYR A 17 1.39 -0.20 -13.05
CA TYR A 17 1.05 -0.87 -14.32
C TYR A 17 0.12 0.00 -15.13
N ASN A 18 0.57 0.51 -16.28
CA ASN A 18 -0.18 1.42 -17.16
C ASN A 18 -0.76 2.61 -16.37
N GLU A 19 0.12 3.42 -15.80
CA GLU A 19 -0.19 4.64 -15.01
C GLU A 19 0.64 5.84 -15.50
N ALA A 20 0.97 5.91 -16.81
CA ALA A 20 1.77 7.00 -17.37
C ALA A 20 1.20 8.40 -17.08
N ALA A 21 -0.13 8.52 -16.99
CA ALA A 21 -0.81 9.79 -16.73
C ALA A 21 -0.68 10.28 -15.27
N THR A 22 -0.41 9.39 -14.32
CA THR A 22 -0.47 9.69 -12.88
C THR A 22 0.85 9.50 -12.16
N ILE A 23 1.72 8.62 -12.66
CA ILE A 23 2.91 8.17 -11.94
C ILE A 23 3.84 9.32 -11.53
N SER A 24 4.19 10.23 -12.43
CA SER A 24 5.09 11.35 -12.10
C SER A 24 4.50 12.25 -11.01
N ARG A 25 3.19 12.46 -11.04
CA ARG A 25 2.48 13.30 -10.05
C ARG A 25 2.48 12.70 -8.66
N ILE A 26 2.30 11.38 -8.54
CA ILE A 26 2.36 10.73 -7.23
C ILE A 26 3.80 10.73 -6.68
N LEU A 27 4.80 10.53 -7.54
CA LEU A 27 6.19 10.57 -7.15
C LEU A 27 6.60 11.98 -6.68
N ASP A 28 6.16 13.04 -7.37
CA ASP A 28 6.38 14.44 -6.96
C ASP A 28 5.75 14.73 -5.58
N ARG A 29 4.54 14.20 -5.30
CA ARG A 29 3.89 14.35 -4.00
C ARG A 29 4.68 13.65 -2.89
N ILE A 30 5.20 12.45 -3.14
CA ILE A 30 6.03 11.72 -2.17
C ILE A 30 7.33 12.50 -1.92
N GLU A 31 7.97 13.02 -2.94
CA GLU A 31 9.19 13.82 -2.81
C GLU A 31 8.98 15.11 -2.00
N ALA A 32 7.80 15.72 -2.13
CA ALA A 32 7.45 16.95 -1.40
C ALA A 32 7.25 16.74 0.10
N LEU A 33 7.08 15.49 0.58
CA LEU A 33 6.81 15.19 1.99
C LEU A 33 7.95 15.62 2.93
N ARG A 34 7.57 16.05 4.13
CA ARG A 34 8.49 16.43 5.20
C ARG A 34 8.10 15.69 6.48
N ILE A 35 8.43 14.41 6.54
CA ILE A 35 8.01 13.49 7.63
C ILE A 35 9.11 13.20 8.65
N GLY A 36 10.29 13.83 8.53
CA GLY A 36 11.41 13.62 9.48
C GLY A 36 12.15 12.28 9.32
N LEU A 37 11.65 11.35 8.52
CA LEU A 37 12.29 10.08 8.18
C LEU A 37 13.06 10.19 6.86
N HIS A 38 14.02 9.28 6.64
CA HIS A 38 14.56 9.07 5.31
C HIS A 38 13.53 8.30 4.45
N ILE A 39 13.31 8.73 3.21
CA ILE A 39 12.41 8.03 2.29
C ILE A 39 13.23 7.14 1.36
N GLU A 40 12.94 5.85 1.37
CA GLU A 40 13.37 4.88 0.35
C GLU A 40 12.19 4.62 -0.58
N LEU A 41 12.20 5.23 -1.76
CA LEU A 41 11.14 5.08 -2.77
C LEU A 41 11.47 3.89 -3.68
N ILE A 42 10.57 2.92 -3.75
CA ILE A 42 10.74 1.71 -4.56
C ILE A 42 9.56 1.63 -5.54
N VAL A 43 9.81 1.99 -6.80
CA VAL A 43 8.81 1.89 -7.86
C VAL A 43 8.98 0.56 -8.59
N VAL A 44 7.91 -0.23 -8.64
CA VAL A 44 7.91 -1.52 -9.34
C VAL A 44 7.00 -1.42 -10.57
N ASP A 45 7.59 -1.30 -11.74
CA ASP A 45 6.88 -1.36 -13.02
C ASP A 45 6.60 -2.82 -13.38
N ASP A 46 5.33 -3.19 -13.37
CA ASP A 46 4.83 -4.55 -13.60
C ASP A 46 4.56 -4.79 -15.11
N GLY A 47 5.53 -4.45 -15.96
CA GLY A 47 5.46 -4.67 -17.40
C GLY A 47 4.48 -3.76 -18.13
N SER A 48 4.50 -2.46 -17.80
CA SER A 48 3.66 -1.43 -18.47
C SER A 48 3.94 -1.31 -19.95
N ARG A 49 2.91 -0.90 -20.72
CA ARG A 49 2.95 -0.76 -22.18
C ARG A 49 2.55 0.63 -22.69
N ASP A 50 2.37 1.59 -21.77
CA ASP A 50 1.83 2.93 -22.03
C ASP A 50 2.82 4.07 -21.79
N GLY A 51 4.11 3.78 -21.60
CA GLY A 51 5.13 4.79 -21.28
C GLY A 51 5.36 5.00 -19.78
N THR A 52 4.69 4.25 -18.88
CA THR A 52 4.90 4.34 -17.43
C THR A 52 6.37 4.12 -17.05
N ALA A 53 7.00 3.07 -17.60
CA ALA A 53 8.39 2.73 -17.29
C ALA A 53 9.37 3.85 -17.69
N GLU A 54 9.12 4.51 -18.82
CA GLU A 54 9.89 5.66 -19.29
C GLU A 54 9.74 6.84 -18.34
N ALA A 55 8.49 7.17 -17.98
CA ALA A 55 8.18 8.28 -17.08
C ALA A 55 8.84 8.09 -15.71
N VAL A 56 8.84 6.88 -15.17
CA VAL A 56 9.52 6.52 -13.89
C VAL A 56 11.03 6.69 -14.02
N ARG A 57 11.63 6.17 -15.10
CA ARG A 57 13.10 6.28 -15.31
C ARG A 57 13.53 7.74 -15.48
N ASP A 58 12.76 8.53 -16.22
CA ASP A 58 13.06 9.95 -16.44
C ASP A 58 12.90 10.75 -15.15
N TRP A 59 11.90 10.42 -14.34
CA TRP A 59 11.75 11.01 -13.02
C TRP A 59 12.92 10.65 -12.11
N ALA A 60 13.31 9.37 -12.04
CA ALA A 60 14.37 8.86 -11.17
C ALA A 60 15.79 9.39 -11.51
N ARG A 61 16.01 9.88 -12.73
CA ARG A 61 17.30 10.49 -13.12
C ARG A 61 17.52 11.89 -12.53
N LYS A 62 16.48 12.53 -12.03
CA LYS A 62 16.58 13.85 -11.39
C LYS A 62 17.25 13.71 -10.03
N ALA A 63 17.81 14.81 -9.50
CA ALA A 63 18.33 14.83 -8.13
C ALA A 63 17.16 14.91 -7.12
N HIS A 64 17.06 13.92 -6.24
CA HIS A 64 15.97 13.82 -5.27
C HIS A 64 16.50 14.04 -3.84
N GLY A 65 16.72 15.29 -3.47
CA GLY A 65 17.13 15.87 -2.18
C GLY A 65 17.16 14.98 -0.92
N GLY A 66 17.99 13.92 -0.88
CA GLY A 66 18.17 13.06 0.29
C GLY A 66 17.26 11.82 0.34
N MET A 67 16.47 11.57 -0.70
CA MET A 67 15.66 10.36 -0.87
C MET A 67 16.46 9.30 -1.65
N THR A 68 16.33 8.03 -1.27
CA THR A 68 16.86 6.91 -2.07
C THR A 68 15.77 6.44 -3.04
N VAL A 69 16.10 6.34 -4.33
CA VAL A 69 15.14 5.90 -5.36
C VAL A 69 15.62 4.60 -6.01
N ARG A 70 14.75 3.61 -6.06
CA ARG A 70 14.95 2.34 -6.75
C ARG A 70 13.84 2.10 -7.76
N VAL A 71 14.19 1.70 -8.96
CA VAL A 71 13.24 1.32 -10.01
C VAL A 71 13.46 -0.14 -10.37
N ILE A 72 12.40 -0.92 -10.27
CA ILE A 72 12.39 -2.34 -10.61
C ILE A 72 11.42 -2.52 -11.78
N SER A 73 11.90 -3.05 -12.90
CA SER A 73 11.04 -3.45 -14.03
C SER A 73 10.97 -4.96 -14.09
N LYS A 74 9.78 -5.52 -14.24
CA LYS A 74 9.54 -6.96 -14.33
C LYS A 74 8.45 -7.27 -15.36
N GLU A 75 8.36 -8.52 -15.78
CA GLU A 75 7.23 -9.00 -16.56
C GLU A 75 5.94 -8.89 -15.74
N ASN A 76 4.82 -8.61 -16.43
CA ASN A 76 3.53 -8.47 -15.76
C ASN A 76 3.17 -9.75 -15.01
N GLY A 77 3.00 -9.61 -13.72
CA GLY A 77 2.62 -10.68 -12.81
C GLY A 77 1.48 -10.28 -11.87
N GLY A 78 0.93 -9.07 -12.06
CA GLY A 78 -0.17 -8.51 -11.28
C GLY A 78 0.28 -7.72 -10.05
N LYS A 79 -0.66 -6.95 -9.50
CA LYS A 79 -0.41 -6.00 -8.40
C LYS A 79 0.30 -6.65 -7.20
N GLY A 80 -0.16 -7.80 -6.74
CA GLY A 80 0.44 -8.52 -5.60
C GLY A 80 1.88 -8.95 -5.87
N SER A 81 2.15 -9.39 -7.11
CA SER A 81 3.52 -9.73 -7.54
C SER A 81 4.45 -8.51 -7.51
N ALA A 82 3.96 -7.35 -7.96
CA ALA A 82 4.73 -6.10 -7.91
C ALA A 82 4.95 -5.62 -6.47
N VAL A 83 3.93 -5.69 -5.62
CA VAL A 83 4.03 -5.35 -4.19
C VAL A 83 5.07 -6.23 -3.50
N ARG A 84 5.03 -7.54 -3.72
CA ARG A 84 6.02 -8.48 -3.15
C ARG A 84 7.43 -8.14 -3.57
N ALA A 85 7.68 -7.89 -4.86
CA ALA A 85 9.00 -7.49 -5.35
C ALA A 85 9.49 -6.18 -4.68
N GLY A 86 8.59 -5.23 -4.43
CA GLY A 86 8.92 -4.01 -3.71
C GLY A 86 9.21 -4.24 -2.22
N ILE A 87 8.44 -5.12 -1.56
CA ILE A 87 8.70 -5.51 -0.16
C ILE A 87 10.04 -6.20 -0.03
N ASP A 88 10.36 -7.13 -0.92
CA ASP A 88 11.65 -7.86 -0.92
C ASP A 88 12.85 -6.92 -1.12
N ALA A 89 12.67 -5.84 -1.89
CA ALA A 89 13.69 -4.82 -2.12
C ALA A 89 13.78 -3.77 -1.00
N SER A 90 12.79 -3.69 -0.11
CA SER A 90 12.71 -2.67 0.95
C SER A 90 13.72 -2.92 2.07
N THR A 91 14.28 -1.85 2.61
CA THR A 91 15.25 -1.93 3.71
C THR A 91 14.84 -1.12 4.94
N GLY A 92 13.80 -0.29 4.82
CA GLY A 92 13.34 0.62 5.88
C GLY A 92 12.79 -0.08 7.10
N GLU A 93 12.84 0.63 8.22
CA GLU A 93 12.21 0.26 9.48
C GLU A 93 10.68 0.23 9.36
N TYR A 94 10.14 1.05 8.45
CA TYR A 94 8.71 1.11 8.11
C TYR A 94 8.53 0.86 6.62
N VAL A 95 7.43 0.22 6.25
CA VAL A 95 7.07 -0.04 4.84
C VAL A 95 5.62 0.33 4.61
N ILE A 96 5.36 1.20 3.65
CA ILE A 96 4.01 1.56 3.21
C ILE A 96 3.80 1.18 1.74
N ILE A 97 2.58 0.75 1.42
CA ILE A 97 2.18 0.51 0.03
C ILE A 97 1.42 1.74 -0.47
N GLN A 98 1.87 2.29 -1.61
CA GLN A 98 1.29 3.45 -2.27
C GLN A 98 0.83 3.10 -3.67
N ASP A 99 -0.45 3.24 -3.97
CA ASP A 99 -0.94 3.09 -5.34
C ASP A 99 -0.48 4.26 -6.23
N ALA A 100 -0.17 3.96 -7.49
CA ALA A 100 0.33 4.93 -8.47
C ALA A 100 -0.76 5.85 -9.06
N ASP A 101 -2.02 5.70 -8.64
CA ASP A 101 -3.22 6.18 -9.32
C ASP A 101 -3.85 7.45 -8.73
N LEU A 102 -3.22 8.09 -7.74
CA LEU A 102 -3.70 9.29 -7.06
C LEU A 102 -5.04 9.13 -6.28
N GLU A 103 -5.55 7.91 -6.11
CA GLU A 103 -6.73 7.70 -5.26
C GLU A 103 -6.43 7.97 -3.78
N TYR A 104 -5.18 7.73 -3.34
CA TYR A 104 -4.67 7.96 -1.99
C TYR A 104 -3.69 9.14 -1.94
N ASP A 105 -3.71 9.88 -0.84
CA ASP A 105 -2.88 11.08 -0.69
C ASP A 105 -1.67 10.82 0.23
N PRO A 106 -0.43 11.02 -0.24
CA PRO A 106 0.75 10.91 0.60
C PRO A 106 0.78 11.89 1.79
N GLU A 107 0.00 12.96 1.77
CA GLU A 107 -0.14 13.87 2.93
C GLU A 107 -0.74 13.17 4.16
N ASP A 108 -1.33 11.99 4.02
CA ASP A 108 -1.81 11.18 5.15
C ASP A 108 -0.69 10.37 5.85
N TYR A 109 0.53 10.31 5.31
CA TYR A 109 1.62 9.54 5.92
C TYR A 109 1.94 9.92 7.36
N PRO A 110 1.95 11.22 7.76
CA PRO A 110 2.17 11.58 9.16
C PRO A 110 1.13 10.96 10.11
N ALA A 111 -0.14 10.92 9.70
CA ALA A 111 -1.21 10.33 10.50
C ALA A 111 -1.05 8.80 10.64
N LEU A 112 -0.65 8.13 9.55
CA LEU A 112 -0.36 6.69 9.55
C LEU A 112 0.87 6.35 10.40
N LEU A 113 1.92 7.18 10.33
CA LEU A 113 3.16 6.97 11.09
C LEU A 113 3.02 7.25 12.59
N ALA A 114 2.13 8.17 12.98
CA ALA A 114 2.02 8.61 14.37
C ALA A 114 1.86 7.46 15.39
N PRO A 115 0.89 6.52 15.27
CA PRO A 115 0.76 5.43 16.23
C PRO A 115 1.93 4.45 16.18
N MET A 116 2.59 4.31 15.03
CA MET A 116 3.74 3.43 14.88
C MET A 116 5.00 4.02 15.54
N LEU A 117 5.25 5.31 15.36
CA LEU A 117 6.35 6.03 16.00
C LEU A 117 6.15 6.14 17.52
N ALA A 118 4.90 6.18 17.99
CA ALA A 118 4.57 6.10 19.41
C ALA A 118 4.75 4.69 20.01
N GLY A 119 5.02 3.67 19.18
CA GLY A 119 5.15 2.28 19.63
C GLY A 119 3.82 1.60 19.97
N GLU A 120 2.69 2.18 19.53
CA GLU A 120 1.34 1.67 19.84
C GLU A 120 0.92 0.51 18.92
N ALA A 121 1.51 0.40 17.72
CA ALA A 121 1.19 -0.64 16.76
C ALA A 121 2.37 -0.99 15.85
N ASP A 122 2.39 -2.26 15.41
CA ASP A 122 3.29 -2.76 14.37
C ASP A 122 2.65 -2.67 12.97
N VAL A 123 1.33 -2.47 12.91
CA VAL A 123 0.54 -2.39 11.68
C VAL A 123 -0.52 -1.30 11.79
N VAL A 124 -0.56 -0.39 10.82
CA VAL A 124 -1.52 0.71 10.76
C VAL A 124 -2.17 0.75 9.37
N TYR A 125 -3.51 0.81 9.36
CA TYR A 125 -4.28 0.92 8.12
C TYR A 125 -4.94 2.29 8.01
N GLY A 126 -5.00 2.82 6.81
CA GLY A 126 -5.78 4.02 6.51
C GLY A 126 -7.24 3.66 6.23
N SER A 127 -8.17 4.16 7.02
CA SER A 127 -9.61 3.93 6.82
C SER A 127 -10.23 5.02 5.95
N ARG A 128 -10.74 4.63 4.79
CA ARG A 128 -11.54 5.49 3.89
C ARG A 128 -12.94 5.74 4.44
N VAL A 129 -13.39 4.89 5.37
CA VAL A 129 -14.73 4.96 5.96
C VAL A 129 -14.82 6.07 6.99
N HIS A 130 -13.76 6.29 7.75
CA HIS A 130 -13.69 7.30 8.81
C HIS A 130 -13.10 8.63 8.34
N GLY A 131 -12.52 8.67 7.14
CA GLY A 131 -11.89 9.86 6.58
C GLY A 131 -12.84 10.76 5.78
N PRO A 132 -12.38 11.95 5.38
CA PRO A 132 -13.11 12.88 4.54
C PRO A 132 -13.12 12.42 3.07
N SER A 133 -13.61 11.22 2.83
CA SER A 133 -13.55 10.55 1.54
C SER A 133 -14.81 10.79 0.73
N LYS A 134 -14.66 11.06 -0.57
CA LYS A 134 -15.80 11.02 -1.48
C LYS A 134 -16.26 9.56 -1.62
N ARG A 135 -17.55 9.32 -1.54
CA ARG A 135 -18.10 7.98 -1.80
C ARG A 135 -17.90 7.67 -3.29
N GLY A 136 -17.16 6.62 -3.59
CA GLY A 136 -17.07 6.06 -4.93
C GLY A 136 -18.35 5.38 -5.37
N GLN A 137 -18.30 4.61 -6.48
CA GLN A 137 -19.46 3.85 -6.94
C GLN A 137 -19.94 2.88 -5.86
N ALA A 138 -21.26 2.88 -5.59
CA ALA A 138 -21.87 2.10 -4.50
C ALA A 138 -21.46 0.61 -4.48
N LYS A 139 -21.35 -0.02 -5.66
CA LYS A 139 -20.94 -1.44 -5.77
C LYS A 139 -19.57 -1.73 -5.16
N PHE A 140 -18.59 -0.85 -5.34
CA PHE A 140 -17.24 -1.02 -4.76
C PHE A 140 -17.23 -0.71 -3.27
N PHE A 141 -18.02 0.27 -2.84
CA PHE A 141 -18.17 0.58 -1.43
C PHE A 141 -18.78 -0.60 -0.65
N TYR A 142 -19.93 -1.12 -1.11
CA TYR A 142 -20.58 -2.24 -0.43
C TYR A 142 -19.78 -3.55 -0.56
N GLY A 143 -19.08 -3.76 -1.69
CA GLY A 143 -18.16 -4.89 -1.84
C GLY A 143 -17.04 -4.85 -0.80
N GLY A 144 -16.40 -3.70 -0.60
CA GLY A 144 -15.39 -3.52 0.44
C GLY A 144 -15.91 -3.74 1.85
N ARG A 145 -17.14 -3.25 2.15
CA ARG A 145 -17.81 -3.49 3.44
C ARG A 145 -18.07 -4.96 3.70
N LEU A 146 -18.46 -5.72 2.67
CA LEU A 146 -18.66 -7.16 2.78
C LEU A 146 -17.35 -7.89 3.08
N VAL A 147 -16.27 -7.58 2.36
CA VAL A 147 -14.94 -8.17 2.61
C VAL A 147 -14.49 -7.86 4.05
N THR A 148 -14.66 -6.63 4.51
CA THR A 148 -14.33 -6.22 5.89
C THR A 148 -15.17 -6.99 6.92
N ALA A 149 -16.48 -7.14 6.69
CA ALA A 149 -17.35 -7.91 7.61
C ALA A 149 -16.94 -9.38 7.70
N VAL A 150 -16.58 -10.00 6.56
CA VAL A 150 -16.07 -11.38 6.52
C VAL A 150 -14.74 -11.49 7.27
N THR A 151 -13.83 -10.54 7.08
CA THR A 151 -12.56 -10.49 7.82
C THR A 151 -12.79 -10.44 9.32
N ASN A 152 -13.65 -9.52 9.77
CA ASN A 152 -13.97 -9.37 11.21
C ASN A 152 -14.57 -10.64 11.78
N LEU A 153 -15.50 -11.29 11.05
CA LEU A 153 -16.12 -12.55 11.49
C LEU A 153 -15.10 -13.68 11.60
N LEU A 154 -14.24 -13.84 10.60
CA LEU A 154 -13.28 -14.96 10.53
C LEU A 154 -12.13 -14.81 11.53
N TYR A 155 -11.67 -13.60 11.79
CA TYR A 155 -10.47 -13.35 12.58
C TYR A 155 -10.72 -12.65 13.91
N GLY A 156 -11.99 -12.35 14.25
CA GLY A 156 -12.34 -11.66 15.50
C GLY A 156 -11.78 -10.24 15.57
N SER A 157 -11.60 -9.59 14.41
CA SER A 157 -11.12 -8.21 14.33
C SER A 157 -12.26 -7.20 14.32
N HIS A 158 -11.94 -5.91 14.42
CA HIS A 158 -12.90 -4.81 14.40
C HIS A 158 -12.51 -3.75 13.37
N LEU A 159 -12.02 -4.19 12.20
CA LEU A 159 -11.64 -3.30 11.12
C LEU A 159 -12.86 -2.59 10.52
N SER A 160 -12.67 -1.36 10.12
CA SER A 160 -13.65 -0.57 9.38
C SER A 160 -13.47 -0.66 7.87
N ASP A 161 -12.22 -0.87 7.39
CA ASP A 161 -11.85 -0.81 5.97
C ASP A 161 -10.68 -1.76 5.64
N GLU A 162 -10.97 -3.09 5.60
CA GLU A 162 -9.96 -4.09 5.28
C GLU A 162 -9.30 -3.88 3.91
N PRO A 163 -10.05 -3.66 2.78
CA PRO A 163 -9.46 -3.63 1.44
C PRO A 163 -8.79 -2.28 1.09
N THR A 164 -8.49 -1.45 2.07
CA THR A 164 -7.69 -0.24 1.85
C THR A 164 -6.29 -0.57 1.33
N CYS A 165 -5.74 0.23 0.42
CA CYS A 165 -4.36 0.09 -0.01
C CYS A 165 -3.37 0.67 1.01
N TYR A 166 -3.74 1.73 1.72
CA TYR A 166 -2.88 2.33 2.74
C TYR A 166 -2.70 1.40 3.93
N LYS A 167 -1.66 0.59 3.82
CA LYS A 167 -1.21 -0.34 4.84
C LYS A 167 0.25 -0.03 5.15
N LEU A 168 0.50 0.40 6.37
CA LEU A 168 1.82 0.68 6.92
C LEU A 168 2.21 -0.41 7.90
N PHE A 169 3.43 -0.88 7.80
CA PHE A 169 3.96 -1.98 8.61
C PHE A 169 5.33 -1.65 9.19
N ARG A 170 5.66 -2.27 10.33
CA ARG A 170 7.05 -2.47 10.69
C ARG A 170 7.71 -3.35 9.62
N GLY A 171 8.85 -2.88 9.08
CA GLY A 171 9.51 -3.55 7.96
C GLY A 171 9.98 -4.96 8.31
N ASP A 172 10.50 -5.17 9.52
CA ASP A 172 10.95 -6.47 10.00
C ASP A 172 9.80 -7.47 10.17
N LEU A 173 8.58 -7.00 10.48
CA LEU A 173 7.38 -7.82 10.52
C LEU A 173 6.94 -8.20 9.09
N LEU A 174 6.79 -7.21 8.20
CA LEU A 174 6.25 -7.43 6.86
C LEU A 174 7.12 -8.38 6.03
N ARG A 175 8.44 -8.20 6.07
CA ARG A 175 9.39 -9.08 5.34
C ARG A 175 9.42 -10.52 5.84
N LYS A 176 8.88 -10.82 7.02
CA LYS A 176 8.73 -12.19 7.54
C LYS A 176 7.43 -12.85 7.12
N ILE A 177 6.46 -12.09 6.59
CA ILE A 177 5.18 -12.64 6.17
C ILE A 177 5.36 -13.30 4.79
N PRO A 178 5.19 -14.62 4.67
CA PRO A 178 5.35 -15.31 3.39
C PRO A 178 4.13 -15.03 2.48
N LEU A 179 4.20 -13.96 1.69
CA LEU A 179 3.15 -13.56 0.77
C LEU A 179 3.22 -14.39 -0.53
N THR A 180 2.08 -14.85 -1.02
CA THR A 180 1.95 -15.67 -2.23
C THR A 180 1.09 -15.03 -3.32
N CYS A 181 0.33 -13.99 -2.96
CA CYS A 181 -0.58 -13.27 -3.85
C CYS A 181 0.10 -12.76 -5.13
N THR A 182 -0.66 -12.72 -6.19
CA THR A 182 -0.23 -12.13 -7.47
C THR A 182 -1.06 -10.93 -7.88
N GLY A 183 -2.34 -10.86 -7.49
CA GLY A 183 -3.28 -9.81 -7.87
C GLY A 183 -3.72 -8.91 -6.72
N PHE A 184 -5.01 -8.56 -6.72
CA PHE A 184 -5.61 -7.68 -5.70
C PHE A 184 -5.82 -8.37 -4.35
N GLU A 185 -5.64 -9.68 -4.28
CA GLU A 185 -5.72 -10.48 -3.05
C GLU A 185 -4.58 -10.22 -2.05
N PHE A 186 -3.64 -9.33 -2.38
CA PHE A 186 -2.62 -8.87 -1.43
C PHE A 186 -3.24 -8.35 -0.12
N CYS A 187 -4.28 -7.50 -0.21
CA CYS A 187 -4.90 -6.93 0.98
C CYS A 187 -5.47 -7.99 1.92
N PRO A 188 -6.36 -8.91 1.47
CA PRO A 188 -6.88 -9.95 2.35
C PRO A 188 -5.81 -10.96 2.81
N GLU A 189 -4.82 -11.29 1.97
CA GLU A 189 -3.76 -12.22 2.37
C GLU A 189 -2.91 -11.63 3.51
N VAL A 190 -2.41 -10.42 3.35
CA VAL A 190 -1.56 -9.79 4.37
C VAL A 190 -2.33 -9.55 5.66
N THR A 191 -3.61 -9.13 5.56
CA THR A 191 -4.48 -8.91 6.72
C THR A 191 -4.72 -10.21 7.49
N ALA A 192 -5.08 -11.28 6.78
CA ALA A 192 -5.29 -12.59 7.39
C ALA A 192 -4.05 -13.08 8.15
N LYS A 193 -2.87 -12.97 7.53
CA LYS A 193 -1.61 -13.41 8.13
C LYS A 193 -1.20 -12.57 9.34
N VAL A 194 -1.36 -11.25 9.26
CA VAL A 194 -1.11 -10.34 10.40
C VAL A 194 -2.01 -10.69 11.59
N LEU A 195 -3.31 -10.88 11.35
CA LEU A 195 -4.27 -11.22 12.40
C LEU A 195 -4.00 -12.61 13.00
N ARG A 196 -3.60 -13.59 12.18
CA ARG A 196 -3.17 -14.93 12.68
C ARG A 196 -1.90 -14.87 13.52
N MET A 197 -1.01 -13.91 13.29
CA MET A 197 0.16 -13.66 14.14
C MET A 197 -0.20 -12.98 15.46
N GLY A 198 -1.48 -12.73 15.73
CA GLY A 198 -1.96 -12.05 16.93
C GLY A 198 -1.63 -10.55 16.96
N LYS A 199 -1.27 -9.96 15.82
CA LYS A 199 -0.93 -8.54 15.74
C LYS A 199 -2.19 -7.69 15.69
N ARG A 200 -2.19 -6.60 16.48
CA ARG A 200 -3.22 -5.58 16.43
C ARG A 200 -3.02 -4.68 15.22
N ILE A 201 -4.10 -4.35 14.53
CA ILE A 201 -4.13 -3.34 13.47
C ILE A 201 -4.83 -2.11 14.03
N ILE A 202 -4.17 -0.96 13.99
CA ILE A 202 -4.77 0.35 14.27
C ILE A 202 -5.25 0.94 12.96
N GLU A 203 -6.43 1.58 12.94
CA GLU A 203 -6.92 2.32 11.79
C GLU A 203 -6.90 3.82 12.06
N VAL A 204 -6.49 4.59 11.05
CA VAL A 204 -6.53 6.06 11.08
C VAL A 204 -7.34 6.57 9.89
N PRO A 205 -8.10 7.68 10.05
CA PRO A 205 -8.82 8.29 8.92
C PRO A 205 -7.85 8.79 7.85
N ILE A 206 -8.21 8.59 6.56
CA ILE A 206 -7.42 9.06 5.43
C ILE A 206 -8.30 9.73 4.37
N HIS A 207 -7.66 10.52 3.50
CA HIS A 207 -8.29 11.05 2.31
C HIS A 207 -8.36 9.98 1.21
N TYR A 208 -9.48 9.97 0.49
CA TYR A 208 -9.65 9.05 -0.64
C TYR A 208 -10.42 9.70 -1.78
N HIS A 209 -9.85 9.65 -2.97
CA HIS A 209 -10.38 10.23 -4.20
C HIS A 209 -10.66 9.13 -5.23
N PRO A 210 -11.82 8.46 -5.15
CA PRO A 210 -12.09 7.30 -6.00
C PRO A 210 -12.13 7.65 -7.47
N ARG A 211 -11.41 6.89 -8.31
CA ARG A 211 -11.52 6.96 -9.77
C ARG A 211 -12.78 6.25 -10.27
N SER A 212 -13.31 6.72 -11.38
CA SER A 212 -14.31 5.99 -12.15
C SER A 212 -13.67 4.87 -13.01
N ILE A 213 -14.50 4.02 -13.60
CA ILE A 213 -14.03 2.99 -14.55
C ILE A 213 -13.43 3.66 -15.79
N GLU A 214 -14.01 4.79 -16.23
CA GLU A 214 -13.54 5.59 -17.37
C GLU A 214 -12.18 6.21 -17.11
N GLU A 215 -11.87 6.52 -15.84
CA GLU A 215 -10.57 7.02 -15.38
C GLU A 215 -9.55 5.90 -15.12
N GLY A 216 -9.84 4.67 -15.54
CA GLY A 216 -8.90 3.54 -15.50
C GLY A 216 -8.92 2.71 -14.22
N LYS A 217 -10.02 2.69 -13.45
CA LYS A 217 -10.16 1.80 -12.29
C LYS A 217 -10.07 0.34 -12.71
N LYS A 218 -9.08 -0.39 -12.18
CA LYS A 218 -8.72 -1.75 -12.60
C LYS A 218 -9.43 -2.86 -11.83
N ILE A 219 -9.90 -2.57 -10.59
CA ILE A 219 -10.58 -3.55 -9.75
C ILE A 219 -11.94 -3.96 -10.33
N ARG A 220 -12.23 -5.25 -10.30
CA ARG A 220 -13.46 -5.87 -10.83
C ARG A 220 -14.27 -6.51 -9.70
N PRO A 221 -15.59 -6.72 -9.87
CA PRO A 221 -16.41 -7.39 -8.84
C PRO A 221 -15.89 -8.80 -8.47
N MET A 222 -15.28 -9.50 -9.42
CA MET A 222 -14.67 -10.82 -9.17
C MET A 222 -13.52 -10.76 -8.17
N ASP A 223 -12.80 -9.64 -8.08
CA ASP A 223 -11.70 -9.49 -7.11
C ASP A 223 -12.22 -9.54 -5.67
N GLY A 224 -13.47 -9.08 -5.44
CA GLY A 224 -14.13 -9.24 -4.14
C GLY A 224 -14.38 -10.69 -3.76
N PHE A 225 -14.73 -11.54 -4.74
CA PHE A 225 -14.89 -12.98 -4.53
C PHE A 225 -13.54 -13.64 -4.18
N TRP A 226 -12.50 -13.32 -4.94
CA TRP A 226 -11.15 -13.81 -4.65
C TRP A 226 -10.63 -13.32 -3.29
N ALA A 227 -10.97 -12.10 -2.90
CA ALA A 227 -10.63 -11.58 -1.57
C ALA A 227 -11.25 -12.45 -0.44
N ILE A 228 -12.53 -12.78 -0.55
CA ILE A 228 -13.22 -13.65 0.42
C ILE A 228 -12.63 -15.07 0.41
N TRP A 229 -12.35 -15.62 -0.77
CA TRP A 229 -11.69 -16.91 -0.88
C TRP A 229 -10.32 -16.93 -0.18
N GLU A 230 -9.51 -15.90 -0.37
CA GLU A 230 -8.19 -15.78 0.24
C GLU A 230 -8.29 -15.69 1.77
N LEU A 231 -9.27 -14.94 2.30
CA LEU A 231 -9.54 -14.88 3.74
C LEU A 231 -9.92 -16.26 4.32
N LEU A 232 -10.77 -17.01 3.62
CA LEU A 232 -11.16 -18.37 4.03
C LEU A 232 -9.96 -19.33 3.98
N LYS A 233 -9.21 -19.32 2.90
CA LYS A 233 -8.01 -20.13 2.71
C LYS A 233 -7.04 -19.93 3.88
N TRP A 234 -6.66 -18.69 4.19
CA TRP A 234 -5.72 -18.40 5.27
C TRP A 234 -6.33 -18.53 6.68
N ARG A 235 -7.63 -18.74 6.80
CA ARG A 235 -8.25 -19.11 8.09
C ARG A 235 -8.03 -20.58 8.42
N VAL A 236 -7.99 -21.45 7.38
CA VAL A 236 -7.91 -22.91 7.53
C VAL A 236 -6.47 -23.41 7.44
N PHE A 237 -5.66 -22.86 6.53
CA PHE A 237 -4.26 -23.24 6.30
C PHE A 237 -3.31 -22.20 6.90
#